data_aa4463829a1c24cafdfe591067a728c0
#
_entry.id   aa4463829a1c24cafdfe591067a728c0
#
_cell.length_a   1.000
_cell.length_b   1.000
_cell.length_c   1.000
_cell.angle_alpha   90.00
_cell.angle_beta   90.00
_cell.angle_gamma   90.00
#
_symmetry.space_group_name_H-M   'P 1'
#
loop_
_entity.id
_entity.type
_entity.pdbx_description
1 polymer ?
#
loop_
_entity_poly.entity_id
_entity_poly.type
_entity_poly.pdbx_seq_one_letter_code
_entity_poly.pdbx_strand_id
1 'polypeptide(L)'
;GKTGTFLGQLKGRMTLSSMAASAAVFIGYRTGIFWFGNGVIPSFVAGLLFTAAGLFFAVRLRKTAPELNVPRARNTGRRDTLHIRKRYIPYYLITAVYGCQKRMRIVFAPWLIVELLAMGADTLALLGMAAHLIGSRFSPVIGRMLDHLGVSRSLAIEGGYFAGAFLFAAFAAWGAASGRFGDGPLGAVLVFLAYILVMLTDHFNTVHTVMMKQLSLRPEDVMGNLSLGLSVDHVLAVTVSGGFGVIWKVWGPQYVFLLAAACSAVHLAVAGYLERSGILKKR
;
A
#
# COMPACT_ATOMS: atom_id res chain seq x y z
N GLY A 1 -13.08 18.07 11.32
CA GLY A 1 -13.23 18.09 9.85
C GLY A 1 -13.14 16.68 9.29
N LYS A 2 -13.91 16.38 8.28
CA LYS A 2 -14.03 15.06 7.62
C LYS A 2 -12.84 14.75 6.69
N THR A 3 -11.59 14.95 7.17
CA THR A 3 -10.38 14.75 6.33
C THR A 3 -10.19 13.27 5.94
N GLY A 4 -10.45 12.35 6.86
CA GLY A 4 -10.33 10.93 6.60
C GLY A 4 -11.34 10.47 5.55
N THR A 5 -12.61 10.86 5.69
CA THR A 5 -13.67 10.56 4.71
C THR A 5 -13.30 11.08 3.32
N PHE A 6 -12.82 12.32 3.20
CA PHE A 6 -12.40 12.88 1.91
C PHE A 6 -11.25 12.09 1.28
N LEU A 7 -10.19 11.82 2.04
CA LEU A 7 -9.05 11.05 1.53
C LEU A 7 -9.44 9.61 1.17
N GLY A 8 -10.31 8.98 1.97
CA GLY A 8 -10.82 7.64 1.69
C GLY A 8 -11.64 7.59 0.40
N GLN A 9 -12.50 8.58 0.15
CA GLN A 9 -13.27 8.68 -1.10
C GLN A 9 -12.37 8.93 -2.31
N LEU A 10 -11.38 9.83 -2.17
CA LEU A 10 -10.40 10.09 -3.22
C LEU A 10 -9.63 8.82 -3.57
N LYS A 11 -9.09 8.12 -2.57
CA LYS A 11 -8.38 6.85 -2.75
C LYS A 11 -9.27 5.80 -3.40
N GLY A 12 -10.55 5.69 -2.99
CA GLY A 12 -11.51 4.77 -3.60
C GLY A 12 -11.73 5.03 -5.10
N ARG A 13 -11.84 6.29 -5.51
CA ARG A 13 -11.96 6.67 -6.93
C ARG A 13 -10.69 6.35 -7.72
N MET A 14 -9.51 6.63 -7.15
CA MET A 14 -8.22 6.26 -7.76
C MET A 14 -8.11 4.74 -7.94
N THR A 15 -8.60 3.96 -6.97
CA THR A 15 -8.60 2.50 -7.05
C THR A 15 -9.51 1.96 -8.16
N LEU A 16 -10.63 2.64 -8.46
CA LEU A 16 -11.45 2.30 -9.63
C LEU A 16 -10.71 2.50 -10.96
N SER A 17 -9.90 3.55 -11.07
CA SER A 17 -9.03 3.73 -12.25
C SER A 17 -8.00 2.61 -12.37
N SER A 18 -7.43 2.15 -11.25
CA SER A 18 -6.51 1.00 -11.22
C SER A 18 -7.22 -0.30 -11.61
N MET A 19 -8.50 -0.46 -11.23
CA MET A 19 -9.32 -1.59 -11.67
C MET A 19 -9.50 -1.60 -13.20
N ALA A 20 -9.77 -0.44 -13.80
CA ALA A 20 -9.90 -0.33 -15.25
C ALA A 20 -8.58 -0.68 -15.98
N ALA A 21 -7.44 -0.25 -15.42
CA ALA A 21 -6.12 -0.63 -15.95
C ALA A 21 -5.87 -2.14 -15.82
N SER A 22 -6.20 -2.76 -14.69
CA SER A 22 -6.10 -4.22 -14.51
C SER A 22 -7.01 -4.98 -15.48
N ALA A 23 -8.24 -4.47 -15.73
CA ALA A 23 -9.15 -5.06 -16.70
C ALA A 23 -8.57 -5.00 -18.13
N ALA A 24 -7.97 -3.87 -18.52
CA ALA A 24 -7.32 -3.73 -19.82
C ALA A 24 -6.15 -4.72 -19.99
N VAL A 25 -5.34 -4.89 -18.92
CA VAL A 25 -4.25 -5.88 -18.90
C VAL A 25 -4.79 -7.31 -19.01
N PHE A 26 -5.83 -7.64 -18.24
CA PHE A 26 -6.48 -8.96 -18.32
C PHE A 26 -7.00 -9.28 -19.73
N ILE A 27 -7.73 -8.32 -20.32
CA ILE A 27 -8.24 -8.47 -21.68
C ILE A 27 -7.09 -8.63 -22.68
N GLY A 28 -6.04 -7.81 -22.55
CA GLY A 28 -4.88 -7.87 -23.44
C GLY A 28 -4.17 -9.23 -23.43
N TYR A 29 -3.98 -9.84 -22.25
CA TYR A 29 -3.42 -11.19 -22.15
C TYR A 29 -4.41 -12.27 -22.62
N ARG A 30 -5.69 -12.15 -22.30
CA ARG A 30 -6.70 -13.14 -22.66
C ARG A 30 -6.99 -13.19 -24.16
N THR A 31 -6.94 -12.05 -24.84
CA THR A 31 -7.14 -11.94 -26.30
C THR A 31 -5.87 -12.19 -27.11
N GLY A 32 -4.72 -12.39 -26.46
CA GLY A 32 -3.44 -12.59 -27.14
C GLY A 32 -2.82 -11.31 -27.71
N ILE A 33 -3.42 -10.12 -27.47
CA ILE A 33 -2.81 -8.83 -27.82
C ILE A 33 -1.49 -8.66 -27.06
N PHE A 34 -1.45 -9.12 -25.80
CA PHE A 34 -0.25 -9.19 -24.96
C PHE A 34 0.20 -10.66 -24.89
N TRP A 35 0.92 -11.16 -25.87
CA TRP A 35 1.43 -12.52 -25.85
C TRP A 35 2.85 -12.58 -25.24
N PHE A 36 3.18 -13.69 -24.61
CA PHE A 36 4.31 -13.79 -23.68
C PHE A 36 5.69 -13.57 -24.32
N GLY A 37 5.89 -13.75 -25.62
CA GLY A 37 7.17 -13.47 -26.27
C GLY A 37 7.46 -11.97 -26.41
N ASN A 38 6.42 -11.16 -26.65
CA ASN A 38 6.51 -9.70 -26.86
C ASN A 38 5.52 -8.89 -26.03
N GLY A 39 4.74 -9.52 -25.14
CA GLY A 39 3.68 -8.89 -24.37
C GLY A 39 4.17 -7.88 -23.34
N VAL A 40 5.43 -7.99 -22.94
CA VAL A 40 6.08 -7.02 -22.05
C VAL A 40 6.19 -5.65 -22.74
N ILE A 41 6.58 -5.61 -24.03
CA ILE A 41 6.73 -4.37 -24.78
C ILE A 41 5.41 -3.61 -24.94
N PRO A 42 4.29 -4.21 -25.40
CA PRO A 42 3.00 -3.53 -25.48
C PRO A 42 2.51 -3.00 -24.14
N SER A 43 2.75 -3.72 -23.03
CA SER A 43 2.37 -3.28 -21.68
C SER A 43 3.14 -2.03 -21.27
N PHE A 44 4.45 -1.97 -21.53
CA PHE A 44 5.27 -0.79 -21.28
C PHE A 44 4.90 0.39 -22.19
N VAL A 45 4.61 0.16 -23.46
CA VAL A 45 4.17 1.20 -24.38
C VAL A 45 2.83 1.78 -23.92
N ALA A 46 1.87 0.95 -23.52
CA ALA A 46 0.61 1.41 -22.94
C ALA A 46 0.85 2.25 -21.68
N GLY A 47 1.72 1.79 -20.77
CA GLY A 47 2.10 2.54 -19.57
C GLY A 47 2.73 3.90 -19.90
N LEU A 48 3.59 3.96 -20.90
CA LEU A 48 4.20 5.21 -21.37
C LEU A 48 3.15 6.18 -21.94
N LEU A 49 2.20 5.70 -22.75
CA LEU A 49 1.12 6.51 -23.29
C LEU A 49 0.21 7.07 -22.17
N PHE A 50 -0.14 6.26 -21.18
CA PHE A 50 -0.89 6.75 -20.00
C PHE A 50 -0.12 7.78 -19.20
N THR A 51 1.19 7.60 -19.04
CA THR A 51 2.06 8.57 -18.35
C THR A 51 2.12 9.90 -19.13
N ALA A 52 2.28 9.83 -20.45
CA ALA A 52 2.28 11.01 -21.32
C ALA A 52 0.93 11.75 -21.27
N ALA A 53 -0.18 11.02 -21.30
CA ALA A 53 -1.52 11.60 -21.14
C ALA A 53 -1.68 12.27 -19.74
N GLY A 54 -1.21 11.61 -18.68
CA GLY A 54 -1.20 12.19 -17.33
C GLY A 54 -0.40 13.48 -17.25
N LEU A 55 0.79 13.52 -17.87
CA LEU A 55 1.60 14.73 -17.96
C LEU A 55 0.90 15.85 -18.75
N PHE A 56 0.28 15.51 -19.87
CA PHE A 56 -0.51 16.46 -20.67
C PHE A 56 -1.63 17.09 -19.84
N PHE A 57 -2.41 16.28 -19.12
CA PHE A 57 -3.48 16.77 -18.25
C PHE A 57 -2.94 17.61 -17.08
N ALA A 58 -1.81 17.23 -16.49
CA ALA A 58 -1.17 18.03 -15.43
C ALA A 58 -0.72 19.41 -15.92
N VAL A 59 -0.11 19.48 -17.11
CA VAL A 59 0.28 20.75 -17.73
C VAL A 59 -0.95 21.59 -18.09
N ARG A 60 -2.01 20.97 -18.60
CA ARG A 60 -3.26 21.64 -18.93
C ARG A 60 -3.93 22.19 -17.66
N LEU A 61 -4.00 21.40 -16.59
CA LEU A 61 -4.56 21.81 -15.31
C LEU A 61 -3.81 23.02 -14.73
N ARG A 62 -2.48 23.01 -14.82
CA ARG A 62 -1.66 24.15 -14.41
C ARG A 62 -2.00 25.45 -15.13
N LYS A 63 -2.39 25.37 -16.42
CA LYS A 63 -2.79 26.51 -17.23
C LYS A 63 -4.24 26.95 -16.96
N THR A 64 -5.13 26.00 -16.74
CA THR A 64 -6.59 26.22 -16.64
C THR A 64 -7.01 26.63 -15.22
N ALA A 65 -6.27 26.21 -14.20
CA ALA A 65 -6.54 26.50 -12.79
C ALA A 65 -5.27 27.03 -12.09
N PRO A 66 -4.81 28.24 -12.44
CA PRO A 66 -3.60 28.83 -11.87
C PRO A 66 -3.69 29.03 -10.36
N GLU A 67 -4.88 29.14 -9.80
CA GLU A 67 -5.15 29.22 -8.37
C GLU A 67 -4.73 27.93 -7.61
N LEU A 68 -4.65 26.78 -8.27
CA LEU A 68 -4.13 25.54 -7.71
C LEU A 68 -2.59 25.51 -7.68
N ASN A 69 -1.94 26.40 -8.43
CA ASN A 69 -0.51 26.60 -8.34
C ASN A 69 -0.22 27.48 -7.11
N VAL A 70 -0.31 26.89 -5.91
CA VAL A 70 0.19 27.56 -4.72
C VAL A 70 1.64 27.96 -5.01
N PRO A 71 1.99 29.27 -5.06
CA PRO A 71 3.36 29.65 -5.27
C PRO A 71 4.17 28.97 -4.17
N ARG A 72 5.13 28.13 -4.59
CA ARG A 72 6.12 27.63 -3.65
C ARG A 72 6.64 28.87 -2.95
N ALA A 73 6.37 29.02 -1.66
CA ALA A 73 6.75 30.21 -0.91
C ALA A 73 8.16 30.56 -1.36
N ARG A 74 8.29 31.72 -2.02
CA ARG A 74 9.54 32.13 -2.68
C ARG A 74 10.58 32.07 -1.58
N ASN A 75 11.47 31.10 -1.66
CA ASN A 75 12.48 30.88 -0.65
C ASN A 75 13.20 32.19 -0.39
N THR A 76 12.77 32.90 0.64
CA THR A 76 13.52 34.00 1.23
C THR A 76 14.74 33.39 1.92
N GLY A 77 15.71 32.86 1.14
CA GLY A 77 17.02 32.44 1.62
C GLY A 77 17.10 31.43 2.77
N ARG A 78 15.97 31.09 3.39
CA ARG A 78 15.88 30.07 4.43
C ARG A 78 15.68 28.73 3.73
N ARG A 79 16.74 27.90 3.66
CA ARG A 79 16.60 26.47 3.34
C ARG A 79 15.47 25.94 4.20
N ASP A 80 14.46 25.30 3.58
CA ASP A 80 13.46 24.53 4.30
C ASP A 80 14.22 23.47 5.10
N THR A 81 14.58 23.82 6.34
CA THR A 81 15.29 22.90 7.23
C THR A 81 14.29 21.87 7.67
N LEU A 82 14.52 20.63 7.23
CA LEU A 82 13.74 19.50 7.66
C LEU A 82 13.83 19.42 9.19
N HIS A 83 12.73 19.67 9.87
CA HIS A 83 12.68 19.65 11.32
C HIS A 83 12.27 18.26 11.79
N ILE A 84 13.27 17.43 12.06
CA ILE A 84 13.06 16.11 12.69
C ILE A 84 12.90 16.33 14.19
N ARG A 85 11.70 16.07 14.70
CA ARG A 85 11.40 16.21 16.14
C ARG A 85 11.11 14.84 16.76
N LYS A 86 11.47 14.65 18.01
CA LYS A 86 11.15 13.41 18.77
C LYS A 86 9.66 13.04 18.71
N ARG A 87 8.78 14.05 18.62
CA ARG A 87 7.34 13.88 18.46
C ARG A 87 6.95 13.11 17.18
N TYR A 88 7.78 13.13 16.13
CA TYR A 88 7.51 12.49 14.84
C TYR A 88 8.06 11.05 14.77
N ILE A 89 8.79 10.58 15.78
CA ILE A 89 9.34 9.21 15.84
C ILE A 89 8.26 8.14 15.62
N PRO A 90 7.06 8.22 16.27
CA PRO A 90 6.01 7.24 16.02
C PRO A 90 5.61 7.13 14.55
N TYR A 91 5.58 8.25 13.82
CA TYR A 91 5.30 8.26 12.39
C TYR A 91 6.39 7.56 11.59
N TYR A 92 7.66 7.84 11.88
CA TYR A 92 8.76 7.18 11.16
C TYR A 92 8.84 5.69 11.44
N LEU A 93 8.56 5.24 12.67
CA LEU A 93 8.48 3.82 13.02
C LEU A 93 7.39 3.11 12.21
N ILE A 94 6.19 3.67 12.15
CA ILE A 94 5.08 3.12 11.35
C ILE A 94 5.46 3.10 9.87
N THR A 95 6.02 4.18 9.33
CA THR A 95 6.40 4.26 7.92
C THR A 95 7.50 3.27 7.58
N ALA A 96 8.48 3.07 8.47
CA ALA A 96 9.53 2.09 8.31
C ALA A 96 8.98 0.65 8.23
N VAL A 97 8.12 0.29 9.18
CA VAL A 97 7.47 -1.03 9.21
C VAL A 97 6.56 -1.23 8.00
N TYR A 98 5.78 -0.20 7.65
CA TYR A 98 4.94 -0.23 6.46
C TYR A 98 5.75 -0.45 5.18
N GLY A 99 6.93 0.17 5.06
CA GLY A 99 7.86 -0.06 3.93
C GLY A 99 8.24 -1.53 3.78
N CYS A 100 8.54 -2.21 4.90
CA CYS A 100 8.81 -3.64 4.92
C CYS A 100 7.57 -4.45 4.48
N GLN A 101 6.40 -4.16 5.06
CA GLN A 101 5.15 -4.87 4.78
C GLN A 101 4.59 -4.61 3.37
N LYS A 102 4.84 -3.45 2.81
CA LYS A 102 4.46 -3.08 1.44
C LYS A 102 5.02 -4.05 0.41
N ARG A 103 6.19 -4.67 0.67
CA ARG A 103 6.76 -5.66 -0.23
C ARG A 103 5.97 -6.95 -0.27
N MET A 104 5.25 -7.28 0.80
CA MET A 104 4.34 -8.43 0.79
C MET A 104 3.28 -8.28 -0.30
N ARG A 105 2.73 -7.07 -0.46
CA ARG A 105 1.73 -6.75 -1.47
C ARG A 105 2.32 -6.71 -2.89
N ILE A 106 3.47 -6.05 -3.07
CA ILE A 106 4.00 -5.73 -4.41
C ILE A 106 4.76 -6.92 -5.03
N VAL A 107 5.42 -7.72 -4.21
CA VAL A 107 6.31 -8.80 -4.68
C VAL A 107 5.80 -10.16 -4.25
N PHE A 108 5.65 -10.40 -2.95
CA PHE A 108 5.46 -11.75 -2.43
C PHE A 108 4.03 -12.27 -2.59
N ALA A 109 3.00 -11.43 -2.52
CA ALA A 109 1.64 -11.87 -2.79
C ALA A 109 1.43 -12.27 -4.27
N PRO A 110 1.93 -11.53 -5.29
CA PRO A 110 1.98 -12.02 -6.66
C PRO A 110 2.77 -13.33 -6.82
N TRP A 111 3.87 -13.50 -6.10
CA TRP A 111 4.67 -14.73 -6.16
C TRP A 111 3.92 -15.97 -5.65
N LEU A 112 3.01 -15.83 -4.67
CA LEU A 112 2.13 -16.93 -4.29
C LEU A 112 1.33 -17.48 -5.49
N ILE A 113 0.87 -16.59 -6.37
CA ILE A 113 0.05 -16.99 -7.54
C ILE A 113 0.93 -17.60 -8.62
N VAL A 114 2.07 -16.98 -8.92
CA VAL A 114 2.94 -17.39 -10.03
C VAL A 114 3.75 -18.64 -9.67
N GLU A 115 4.36 -18.66 -8.49
CA GLU A 115 5.31 -19.73 -8.12
C GLU A 115 4.62 -20.93 -7.48
N LEU A 116 3.65 -20.72 -6.58
CA LEU A 116 2.99 -21.85 -5.90
C LEU A 116 1.82 -22.43 -6.70
N LEU A 117 1.11 -21.61 -7.47
CA LEU A 117 -0.03 -22.08 -8.26
C LEU A 117 0.28 -22.21 -9.76
N ALA A 118 1.50 -21.84 -10.18
CA ALA A 118 1.93 -21.84 -11.60
C ALA A 118 0.96 -21.08 -12.53
N MET A 119 0.30 -20.03 -12.04
CA MET A 119 -0.69 -19.25 -12.79
C MET A 119 -0.06 -18.05 -13.47
N GLY A 120 -0.65 -17.63 -14.59
CA GLY A 120 -0.13 -16.58 -15.45
C GLY A 120 -0.52 -15.15 -15.05
N ALA A 121 -0.05 -14.20 -15.85
CA ALA A 121 -0.32 -12.77 -15.67
C ALA A 121 -1.81 -12.40 -15.82
N ASP A 122 -2.56 -13.16 -16.60
CA ASP A 122 -4.02 -13.02 -16.75
C ASP A 122 -4.73 -13.25 -15.42
N THR A 123 -4.36 -14.31 -14.69
CA THR A 123 -4.91 -14.57 -13.34
C THR A 123 -4.56 -13.47 -12.36
N LEU A 124 -3.29 -12.99 -12.37
CA LEU A 124 -2.87 -11.85 -11.54
C LEU A 124 -3.68 -10.60 -11.85
N ALA A 125 -3.91 -10.31 -13.14
CA ALA A 125 -4.69 -9.15 -13.56
C ALA A 125 -6.16 -9.26 -13.11
N LEU A 126 -6.76 -10.45 -13.20
CA LEU A 126 -8.12 -10.74 -12.73
C LEU A 126 -8.24 -10.56 -11.21
N LEU A 127 -7.30 -11.12 -10.45
CA LEU A 127 -7.27 -10.96 -8.99
C LEU A 127 -6.99 -9.52 -8.58
N GLY A 128 -6.11 -8.81 -9.31
CA GLY A 128 -5.87 -7.38 -9.14
C GLY A 128 -7.13 -6.56 -9.37
N MET A 129 -7.90 -6.87 -10.41
CA MET A 129 -9.19 -6.24 -10.70
C MET A 129 -10.18 -6.45 -9.56
N ALA A 130 -10.30 -7.68 -9.03
CA ALA A 130 -11.15 -8.00 -7.90
C ALA A 130 -10.70 -7.24 -6.63
N ALA A 131 -9.39 -7.24 -6.33
CA ALA A 131 -8.83 -6.50 -5.20
C ALA A 131 -9.09 -4.98 -5.30
N HIS A 132 -8.97 -4.40 -6.49
CA HIS A 132 -9.25 -2.98 -6.71
C HIS A 132 -10.75 -2.66 -6.60
N LEU A 133 -11.63 -3.55 -7.07
CA LEU A 133 -13.08 -3.38 -6.90
C LEU A 133 -13.45 -3.36 -5.42
N ILE A 134 -12.98 -4.34 -4.65
CA ILE A 134 -13.20 -4.41 -3.20
C ILE A 134 -12.57 -3.18 -2.52
N GLY A 135 -11.34 -2.85 -2.88
CA GLY A 135 -10.57 -1.72 -2.33
C GLY A 135 -11.24 -0.38 -2.55
N SER A 136 -11.91 -0.18 -3.70
CA SER A 136 -12.67 1.04 -3.99
C SER A 136 -13.80 1.30 -2.98
N ARG A 137 -14.40 0.25 -2.45
CA ARG A 137 -15.44 0.30 -1.40
C ARG A 137 -14.83 0.32 0.00
N PHE A 138 -13.68 -0.34 0.17
CA PHE A 138 -12.96 -0.43 1.45
C PHE A 138 -12.33 0.89 1.86
N SER A 139 -11.71 1.65 0.93
CA SER A 139 -11.10 2.95 1.21
C SER A 139 -12.01 3.97 1.89
N PRO A 140 -13.25 4.21 1.42
CA PRO A 140 -14.17 5.12 2.11
C PRO A 140 -14.54 4.64 3.52
N VAL A 141 -14.55 3.32 3.77
CA VAL A 141 -14.79 2.77 5.12
C VAL A 141 -13.64 3.13 6.05
N ILE A 142 -12.38 2.92 5.60
CA ILE A 142 -11.19 3.33 6.37
C ILE A 142 -11.22 4.85 6.64
N GLY A 143 -11.59 5.66 5.65
CA GLY A 143 -11.69 7.12 5.83
C GLY A 143 -12.71 7.52 6.89
N ARG A 144 -13.91 6.91 6.89
CA ARG A 144 -14.92 7.14 7.93
C ARG A 144 -14.47 6.64 9.30
N MET A 145 -13.89 5.45 9.36
CA MET A 145 -13.31 4.88 10.58
C MET A 145 -12.31 5.86 11.21
N LEU A 146 -11.42 6.44 10.40
CA LEU A 146 -10.41 7.38 10.84
C LEU A 146 -11.02 8.68 11.41
N ASP A 147 -12.08 9.19 10.81
CA ASP A 147 -12.79 10.38 11.30
C ASP A 147 -13.58 10.12 12.59
N HIS A 148 -14.11 8.89 12.77
CA HIS A 148 -14.91 8.54 13.95
C HIS A 148 -14.06 8.06 15.14
N LEU A 149 -13.07 7.19 14.89
CA LEU A 149 -12.28 6.57 15.96
C LEU A 149 -10.99 7.33 16.27
N GLY A 150 -10.53 8.18 15.35
CA GLY A 150 -9.25 8.89 15.44
C GLY A 150 -8.06 8.00 15.08
N VAL A 151 -6.87 8.62 15.05
CA VAL A 151 -5.65 7.98 14.52
C VAL A 151 -5.19 6.79 15.37
N SER A 152 -5.16 6.90 16.68
CA SER A 152 -4.64 5.83 17.56
C SER A 152 -5.41 4.52 17.40
N ARG A 153 -6.75 4.58 17.46
CA ARG A 153 -7.59 3.40 17.30
C ARG A 153 -7.56 2.86 15.86
N SER A 154 -7.48 3.76 14.88
CA SER A 154 -7.35 3.35 13.47
C SER A 154 -6.03 2.62 13.22
N LEU A 155 -4.93 3.03 13.85
CA LEU A 155 -3.65 2.30 13.81
C LEU A 155 -3.72 0.94 14.50
N ALA A 156 -4.46 0.82 15.60
CA ALA A 156 -4.66 -0.47 16.25
C ALA A 156 -5.44 -1.45 15.34
N ILE A 157 -6.49 -0.96 14.67
CA ILE A 157 -7.27 -1.75 13.71
C ILE A 157 -6.41 -2.11 12.50
N GLU A 158 -5.59 -1.19 12.00
CA GLU A 158 -4.62 -1.45 10.94
C GLU A 158 -3.65 -2.56 11.33
N GLY A 159 -3.03 -2.47 12.52
CA GLY A 159 -2.12 -3.49 13.04
C GLY A 159 -2.78 -4.86 13.16
N GLY A 160 -4.01 -4.91 13.67
CA GLY A 160 -4.81 -6.14 13.74
C GLY A 160 -5.15 -6.72 12.37
N TYR A 161 -5.56 -5.87 11.43
CA TYR A 161 -5.85 -6.28 10.06
C TYR A 161 -4.59 -6.83 9.36
N PHE A 162 -3.45 -6.13 9.48
CA PHE A 162 -2.19 -6.56 8.86
C PHE A 162 -1.71 -7.88 9.45
N ALA A 163 -1.76 -8.03 10.78
CA ALA A 163 -1.43 -9.29 11.43
C ALA A 163 -2.31 -10.43 10.91
N GLY A 164 -3.62 -10.24 10.87
CA GLY A 164 -4.58 -11.23 10.38
C GLY A 164 -4.36 -11.59 8.91
N ALA A 165 -4.20 -10.58 8.04
CA ALA A 165 -3.98 -10.79 6.61
C ALA A 165 -2.67 -11.53 6.33
N PHE A 166 -1.58 -11.18 7.02
CA PHE A 166 -0.29 -11.84 6.83
C PHE A 166 -0.23 -13.22 7.47
N LEU A 167 -0.86 -13.45 8.63
CA LEU A 167 -0.99 -14.80 9.21
C LEU A 167 -1.81 -15.70 8.30
N PHE A 168 -2.90 -15.20 7.72
CA PHE A 168 -3.68 -15.95 6.76
C PHE A 168 -2.88 -16.26 5.48
N ALA A 169 -2.09 -15.30 4.99
CA ALA A 169 -1.21 -15.51 3.84
C ALA A 169 -0.10 -16.55 4.16
N ALA A 170 0.45 -16.52 5.38
CA ALA A 170 1.41 -17.52 5.82
C ALA A 170 0.79 -18.93 5.86
N PHE A 171 -0.44 -19.05 6.38
CA PHE A 171 -1.18 -20.30 6.39
C PHE A 171 -1.47 -20.81 4.97
N ALA A 172 -1.97 -19.95 4.08
CA ALA A 172 -2.24 -20.29 2.69
C ALA A 172 -0.96 -20.72 1.95
N ALA A 173 0.14 -19.99 2.14
CA ALA A 173 1.44 -20.28 1.56
C ALA A 173 2.00 -21.64 2.06
N TRP A 174 1.93 -21.88 3.36
CA TRP A 174 2.36 -23.16 3.96
C TRP A 174 1.57 -24.34 3.42
N GLY A 175 0.24 -24.24 3.40
CA GLY A 175 -0.61 -25.32 2.93
C GLY A 175 -0.43 -25.64 1.45
N ALA A 176 -0.26 -24.61 0.61
CA ALA A 176 0.02 -24.76 -0.81
C ALA A 176 1.41 -25.36 -1.05
N ALA A 177 2.45 -24.82 -0.40
CA ALA A 177 3.83 -25.30 -0.56
C ALA A 177 4.05 -26.72 -0.03
N SER A 178 3.30 -27.14 1.01
CA SER A 178 3.41 -28.49 1.59
C SER A 178 2.50 -29.53 0.94
N GLY A 179 1.68 -29.16 -0.04
CA GLY A 179 0.68 -30.03 -0.68
C GLY A 179 -0.47 -30.44 0.25
N ARG A 180 -0.58 -29.86 1.45
CA ARG A 180 -1.59 -30.29 2.46
C ARG A 180 -3.04 -29.97 2.05
N PHE A 181 -3.24 -29.05 1.13
CA PHE A 181 -4.58 -28.77 0.61
C PHE A 181 -5.01 -29.72 -0.50
N GLY A 182 -4.14 -30.68 -0.89
CA GLY A 182 -4.39 -31.64 -1.97
C GLY A 182 -4.47 -30.95 -3.36
N ASP A 183 -4.83 -31.78 -4.36
CA ASP A 183 -4.95 -31.27 -5.75
C ASP A 183 -6.27 -30.56 -6.04
N GLY A 184 -7.07 -30.31 -5.01
CA GLY A 184 -8.37 -29.64 -5.13
C GLY A 184 -8.29 -28.12 -5.23
N PRO A 185 -9.41 -27.47 -5.56
CA PRO A 185 -9.46 -26.00 -5.72
C PRO A 185 -9.28 -25.25 -4.41
N LEU A 186 -9.33 -25.90 -3.25
CA LEU A 186 -9.26 -25.28 -1.94
C LEU A 186 -7.96 -24.48 -1.75
N GLY A 187 -6.82 -25.06 -2.13
CA GLY A 187 -5.52 -24.39 -2.02
C GLY A 187 -5.48 -23.11 -2.83
N ALA A 188 -5.95 -23.16 -4.09
CA ALA A 188 -6.01 -21.99 -4.96
C ALA A 188 -6.94 -20.89 -4.39
N VAL A 189 -8.12 -21.26 -3.89
CA VAL A 189 -9.07 -20.31 -3.28
C VAL A 189 -8.47 -19.63 -2.05
N LEU A 190 -7.78 -20.36 -1.18
CA LEU A 190 -7.13 -19.79 0.01
C LEU A 190 -6.00 -18.83 -0.38
N VAL A 191 -5.19 -19.18 -1.38
CA VAL A 191 -4.12 -18.30 -1.89
C VAL A 191 -4.71 -17.04 -2.56
N PHE A 192 -5.79 -17.15 -3.33
CA PHE A 192 -6.47 -15.99 -3.94
C PHE A 192 -7.04 -15.05 -2.88
N LEU A 193 -7.66 -15.61 -1.84
CA LEU A 193 -8.18 -14.82 -0.73
C LEU A 193 -7.03 -14.15 0.02
N ALA A 194 -5.93 -14.84 0.27
CA ALA A 194 -4.73 -14.26 0.89
C ALA A 194 -4.18 -13.09 0.06
N TYR A 195 -4.08 -13.27 -1.26
CA TYR A 195 -3.67 -12.19 -2.17
C TYR A 195 -4.55 -10.96 -2.02
N ILE A 196 -5.88 -11.13 -2.09
CA ILE A 196 -6.83 -10.02 -1.97
C ILE A 196 -6.69 -9.32 -0.61
N LEU A 197 -6.63 -10.06 0.50
CA LEU A 197 -6.47 -9.49 1.83
C LEU A 197 -5.18 -8.69 1.97
N VAL A 198 -4.07 -9.21 1.44
CA VAL A 198 -2.78 -8.51 1.43
C VAL A 198 -2.84 -7.25 0.55
N MET A 199 -3.50 -7.31 -0.61
CA MET A 199 -3.67 -6.13 -1.48
C MET A 199 -4.46 -5.01 -0.80
N LEU A 200 -5.43 -5.31 0.04
CA LEU A 200 -6.23 -4.32 0.75
C LEU A 200 -5.45 -3.55 1.83
N THR A 201 -4.28 -4.02 2.25
CA THR A 201 -3.42 -3.28 3.21
C THR A 201 -3.02 -1.89 2.73
N ASP A 202 -2.97 -1.65 1.39
CA ASP A 202 -2.64 -0.34 0.81
C ASP A 202 -3.59 0.80 1.24
N HIS A 203 -4.82 0.47 1.55
CA HIS A 203 -5.84 1.46 1.84
C HIS A 203 -5.64 2.14 3.21
N PHE A 204 -4.89 1.51 4.12
CA PHE A 204 -4.55 2.07 5.42
C PHE A 204 -3.51 3.19 5.37
N ASN A 205 -2.79 3.37 4.26
CA ASN A 205 -1.82 4.46 4.11
C ASN A 205 -2.42 5.86 4.37
N THR A 206 -3.73 6.02 4.22
CA THR A 206 -4.46 7.25 4.58
C THR A 206 -4.32 7.57 6.08
N VAL A 207 -4.24 6.56 6.94
CA VAL A 207 -4.07 6.72 8.40
C VAL A 207 -2.73 7.39 8.71
N HIS A 208 -1.65 6.97 8.01
CA HIS A 208 -0.30 7.53 8.19
C HIS A 208 -0.23 9.00 7.79
N THR A 209 -0.89 9.36 6.68
CA THR A 209 -0.95 10.75 6.21
C THR A 209 -1.64 11.65 7.23
N VAL A 210 -2.78 11.22 7.78
CA VAL A 210 -3.52 11.99 8.80
C VAL A 210 -2.76 12.00 10.12
N MET A 211 -2.09 10.90 10.49
CA MET A 211 -1.21 10.83 11.66
C MET A 211 -0.12 11.90 11.60
N MET A 212 0.61 12.00 10.47
CA MET A 212 1.65 13.02 10.32
C MET A 212 1.07 14.43 10.43
N LYS A 213 -0.08 14.69 9.80
CA LYS A 213 -0.78 15.99 9.89
C LYS A 213 -1.13 16.34 11.36
N GLN A 214 -1.58 15.37 12.16
CA GLN A 214 -1.93 15.61 13.57
C GLN A 214 -0.71 15.74 14.48
N LEU A 215 0.39 15.05 14.16
CA LEU A 215 1.65 15.17 14.90
C LEU A 215 2.36 16.50 14.62
N SER A 216 2.16 17.06 13.43
CA SER A 216 2.86 18.28 13.02
C SER A 216 2.44 19.48 13.85
N LEU A 217 3.44 20.24 14.31
CA LEU A 217 3.24 21.47 15.06
C LEU A 217 3.02 22.69 14.14
N ARG A 218 3.55 22.60 12.92
CA ARG A 218 3.44 23.63 11.88
C ARG A 218 3.01 23.01 10.56
N PRO A 219 2.20 23.68 9.75
CA PRO A 219 1.81 23.17 8.42
C PRO A 219 3.01 22.86 7.52
N GLU A 220 4.09 23.65 7.62
CA GLU A 220 5.32 23.50 6.83
C GLU A 220 6.03 22.16 7.14
N ASP A 221 5.94 21.67 8.39
CA ASP A 221 6.57 20.41 8.81
C ASP A 221 5.91 19.19 8.14
N VAL A 222 4.66 19.28 7.68
CA VAL A 222 3.88 18.14 7.17
C VAL A 222 4.52 17.59 5.91
N MET A 223 4.72 18.42 4.89
CA MET A 223 5.21 17.96 3.57
C MET A 223 6.64 17.45 3.65
N GLY A 224 7.53 18.12 4.37
CA GLY A 224 8.91 17.70 4.54
C GLY A 224 9.01 16.32 5.23
N ASN A 225 8.24 16.12 6.30
CA ASN A 225 8.25 14.84 7.03
C ASN A 225 7.53 13.71 6.28
N LEU A 226 6.47 14.01 5.51
CA LEU A 226 5.84 13.03 4.61
C LEU A 226 6.83 12.57 3.53
N SER A 227 7.58 13.50 2.92
CA SER A 227 8.59 13.18 1.91
C SER A 227 9.73 12.36 2.49
N LEU A 228 10.22 12.70 3.70
CA LEU A 228 11.22 11.90 4.40
C LEU A 228 10.70 10.51 4.73
N GLY A 229 9.47 10.40 5.25
CA GLY A 229 8.82 9.12 5.51
C GLY A 229 8.74 8.26 4.26
N LEU A 230 8.36 8.83 3.12
CA LEU A 230 8.32 8.13 1.84
C LEU A 230 9.72 7.63 1.42
N SER A 231 10.77 8.42 1.65
CA SER A 231 12.15 8.01 1.38
C SER A 231 12.57 6.83 2.27
N VAL A 232 12.25 6.87 3.57
CA VAL A 232 12.50 5.78 4.51
C VAL A 232 11.74 4.51 4.09
N ASP A 233 10.46 4.64 3.74
CA ASP A 233 9.63 3.55 3.20
C ASP A 233 10.30 2.88 1.99
N HIS A 234 10.76 3.66 1.02
CA HIS A 234 11.39 3.11 -0.18
C HIS A 234 12.75 2.44 0.09
N VAL A 235 13.61 3.06 0.90
CA VAL A 235 14.91 2.47 1.27
C VAL A 235 14.72 1.13 1.95
N LEU A 236 13.87 1.08 2.98
CA LEU A 236 13.59 -0.17 3.70
C LEU A 236 12.91 -1.21 2.81
N ALA A 237 11.96 -0.78 1.98
CA ALA A 237 11.32 -1.66 1.04
C ALA A 237 12.31 -2.36 0.10
N VAL A 238 13.31 -1.65 -0.43
CA VAL A 238 14.36 -2.24 -1.30
C VAL A 238 15.27 -3.18 -0.51
N THR A 239 15.81 -2.69 0.62
CA THR A 239 16.76 -3.45 1.45
C THR A 239 16.16 -4.77 1.95
N VAL A 240 14.92 -4.72 2.45
CA VAL A 240 14.25 -5.88 3.04
C VAL A 240 13.81 -6.90 1.98
N SER A 241 13.54 -6.45 0.73
CA SER A 241 13.13 -7.36 -0.35
C SER A 241 14.16 -8.45 -0.62
N GLY A 242 15.45 -8.11 -0.62
CA GLY A 242 16.53 -9.07 -0.82
C GLY A 242 16.56 -10.12 0.28
N GLY A 243 16.49 -9.70 1.54
CA GLY A 243 16.46 -10.60 2.70
C GLY A 243 15.24 -11.53 2.69
N PHE A 244 14.05 -10.99 2.42
CA PHE A 244 12.83 -11.79 2.31
C PHE A 244 12.86 -12.77 1.13
N GLY A 245 13.52 -12.42 0.01
CA GLY A 245 13.72 -13.35 -1.09
C GLY A 245 14.58 -14.56 -0.70
N VAL A 246 15.63 -14.34 0.10
CA VAL A 246 16.45 -15.43 0.66
C VAL A 246 15.62 -16.31 1.60
N ILE A 247 14.85 -15.69 2.51
CA ILE A 247 13.98 -16.42 3.45
C ILE A 247 12.96 -17.26 2.68
N TRP A 248 12.33 -16.71 1.65
CA TRP A 248 11.39 -17.42 0.78
C TRP A 248 12.01 -18.69 0.19
N LYS A 249 13.23 -18.53 -0.37
CA LYS A 249 13.91 -19.62 -1.07
C LYS A 249 14.46 -20.70 -0.13
N VAL A 250 14.99 -20.30 1.04
CA VAL A 250 15.69 -21.20 1.96
C VAL A 250 14.75 -21.87 2.96
N TRP A 251 13.83 -21.10 3.53
CA TRP A 251 12.95 -21.57 4.61
C TRP A 251 11.50 -21.79 4.16
N GLY A 252 11.10 -21.10 3.09
CA GLY A 252 9.78 -21.21 2.51
C GLY A 252 8.95 -19.94 2.61
N PRO A 253 7.89 -19.84 1.77
CA PRO A 253 7.08 -18.64 1.61
C PRO A 253 6.35 -18.22 2.90
N GLN A 254 5.93 -19.17 3.72
CA GLN A 254 5.18 -18.91 4.96
C GLN A 254 5.95 -18.04 5.94
N TYR A 255 7.27 -18.19 6.03
CA TYR A 255 8.09 -17.43 6.99
C TYR A 255 8.19 -15.94 6.64
N VAL A 256 8.14 -15.60 5.35
CA VAL A 256 8.12 -14.21 4.89
C VAL A 256 6.87 -13.49 5.41
N PHE A 257 5.71 -14.14 5.30
CA PHE A 257 4.45 -13.59 5.79
C PHE A 257 4.35 -13.59 7.32
N LEU A 258 4.93 -14.61 7.99
CA LEU A 258 5.01 -14.63 9.46
C LEU A 258 5.84 -13.47 10.00
N LEU A 259 6.97 -13.14 9.37
CA LEU A 259 7.78 -11.97 9.75
C LEU A 259 7.02 -10.67 9.51
N ALA A 260 6.29 -10.57 8.39
CA ALA A 260 5.43 -9.41 8.12
C ALA A 260 4.32 -9.26 9.17
N ALA A 261 3.71 -10.37 9.61
CA ALA A 261 2.73 -10.38 10.68
C ALA A 261 3.35 -9.93 12.01
N ALA A 262 4.55 -10.42 12.36
CA ALA A 262 5.27 -9.99 13.56
C ALA A 262 5.56 -8.49 13.56
N CYS A 263 5.91 -7.92 12.41
CA CYS A 263 6.09 -6.46 12.25
C CYS A 263 4.81 -5.67 12.60
N SER A 264 3.62 -6.26 12.48
CA SER A 264 2.36 -5.60 12.84
C SER A 264 2.24 -5.28 14.33
N ALA A 265 3.02 -5.96 15.19
CA ALA A 265 3.11 -5.63 16.61
C ALA A 265 3.58 -4.19 16.86
N VAL A 266 4.40 -3.64 15.96
CA VAL A 266 4.85 -2.24 16.04
C VAL A 266 3.68 -1.28 15.85
N HIS A 267 2.74 -1.56 14.95
CA HIS A 267 1.51 -0.75 14.79
C HIS A 267 0.72 -0.70 16.10
N LEU A 268 0.55 -1.85 16.75
CA LEU A 268 -0.17 -1.96 18.02
C LEU A 268 0.56 -1.23 19.14
N ALA A 269 1.89 -1.37 19.21
CA ALA A 269 2.71 -0.68 20.21
C ALA A 269 2.65 0.84 20.03
N VAL A 270 2.76 1.34 18.79
CA VAL A 270 2.66 2.77 18.49
C VAL A 270 1.25 3.29 18.77
N ALA A 271 0.22 2.54 18.40
CA ALA A 271 -1.17 2.90 18.71
C ALA A 271 -1.39 3.07 20.22
N GLY A 272 -0.93 2.11 21.02
CA GLY A 272 -0.98 2.17 22.49
C GLY A 272 -0.19 3.34 23.07
N TYR A 273 1.00 3.61 22.52
CA TYR A 273 1.80 4.78 22.92
C TYR A 273 1.08 6.10 22.64
N LEU A 274 0.51 6.26 21.45
CA LEU A 274 -0.21 7.48 21.06
C LEU A 274 -1.46 7.71 21.93
N GLU A 275 -2.16 6.64 22.30
CA GLU A 275 -3.33 6.72 23.15
C GLU A 275 -2.97 7.14 24.60
N ARG A 276 -1.92 6.54 25.16
CA ARG A 276 -1.45 6.84 26.53
C ARG A 276 -0.79 8.22 26.63
N SER A 277 0.03 8.59 25.66
CA SER A 277 0.77 9.87 25.68
C SER A 277 -0.12 11.09 25.46
N GLY A 278 -1.31 10.92 24.90
CA GLY A 278 -2.22 12.02 24.58
C GLY A 278 -1.68 13.04 23.57
N ILE A 279 -0.58 12.70 22.88
CA ILE A 279 0.09 13.59 21.91
C ILE A 279 -0.85 14.00 20.77
N LEU A 280 -1.81 13.13 20.40
CA LEU A 280 -2.83 13.37 19.39
C LEU A 280 -4.13 14.00 19.94
N LYS A 281 -4.21 14.29 21.25
CA LYS A 281 -5.38 14.95 21.81
C LYS A 281 -5.56 16.30 21.15
N LYS A 282 -6.76 16.51 20.65
CA LYS A 282 -7.26 17.64 19.86
C LYS A 282 -6.78 18.99 20.40
N ARG A 283 -6.21 19.80 19.54
CA ARG A 283 -6.41 21.26 19.59
C ARG A 283 -7.76 21.61 19.01
#